data_13b956cf764da312469f49655f5395eb
#
_entry.id   13b956cf764da312469f49655f5395eb
#
_cell.length_a   1.000
_cell.length_b   1.000
_cell.length_c   1.000
_cell.angle_alpha   90.00
_cell.angle_beta   90.00
_cell.angle_gamma   90.00
#
_symmetry.space_group_name_H-M   'P 1'
#
loop_
_entity.id
_entity.type
_entity.pdbx_description
1 polymer ?
#
loop_
_entity_poly.entity_id
_entity_poly.type
_entity_poly.pdbx_seq_one_letter_code
_entity_poly.pdbx_strand_id
1 'polypeptide(L)'
;MKNPKISKDINKGSFLDLLKIKNLWFIFPLVLIHYAPVAGIRGLWIGPYINDTFGEDGNLAFATTAMSLSMIAGTFAYGPMDRIFGTRKWIIFIGSSICVAAIVGLALVEQITFGISVSLFCVLGFFGMSYPLMIAHGRSFSPDHLTGRCVTLLNMFAIGGAALFQFLSGKIFRFTLESGASTSAAYTAIFLFYASSLFIGLVLYLKARDRLD
;
A
#
# COMPACT_ATOMS: atom_id res chain seq x y z
N MET A 1 19.17 -28.63 -30.82
CA MET A 1 18.71 -27.36 -30.20
C MET A 1 19.81 -26.32 -30.37
N LYS A 2 19.62 -25.28 -31.20
CA LYS A 2 20.59 -24.18 -31.33
C LYS A 2 20.35 -23.19 -30.21
N ASN A 3 21.36 -22.97 -29.35
CA ASN A 3 21.31 -21.89 -28.37
C ASN A 3 21.04 -20.54 -29.06
N PRO A 4 20.07 -19.73 -28.61
CA PRO A 4 19.88 -18.41 -29.15
C PRO A 4 21.15 -17.59 -28.91
N LYS A 5 21.66 -16.97 -29.97
CA LYS A 5 22.81 -16.04 -29.88
C LYS A 5 22.39 -14.90 -28.95
N ILE A 6 22.95 -14.84 -27.74
CA ILE A 6 22.85 -13.69 -26.87
C ILE A 6 23.52 -12.51 -27.57
N SER A 7 22.74 -11.57 -28.07
CA SER A 7 23.28 -10.36 -28.68
C SER A 7 24.05 -9.59 -27.60
N LYS A 8 25.32 -9.30 -27.87
CA LYS A 8 26.26 -8.66 -26.93
C LYS A 8 26.07 -7.16 -26.76
N ASP A 9 25.03 -6.56 -27.31
CA ASP A 9 24.68 -5.16 -27.06
C ASP A 9 23.70 -5.06 -25.91
N ILE A 10 24.16 -5.44 -24.72
CA ILE A 10 23.48 -5.07 -23.48
C ILE A 10 23.85 -3.61 -23.23
N ASN A 11 22.99 -2.71 -23.70
CA ASN A 11 23.03 -1.31 -23.30
C ASN A 11 22.88 -1.29 -21.76
N LYS A 12 24.01 -1.13 -21.06
CA LYS A 12 24.11 -1.17 -19.60
C LYS A 12 23.53 0.13 -19.00
N GLY A 13 22.21 0.37 -19.19
CA GLY A 13 21.55 1.50 -18.54
C GLY A 13 21.74 1.48 -17.03
N SER A 14 21.67 2.64 -16.40
CA SER A 14 21.81 2.83 -14.95
C SER A 14 20.43 2.98 -14.27
N PHE A 15 20.34 2.74 -12.96
CA PHE A 15 19.19 3.18 -12.14
C PHE A 15 18.89 4.67 -12.29
N LEU A 16 19.92 5.49 -12.49
CA LEU A 16 19.79 6.94 -12.70
C LEU A 16 19.01 7.28 -13.98
N ASP A 17 18.99 6.40 -14.97
CA ASP A 17 18.24 6.62 -16.21
C ASP A 17 16.72 6.49 -15.94
N LEU A 18 16.31 5.65 -14.99
CA LEU A 18 14.92 5.55 -14.55
C LEU A 18 14.43 6.83 -13.86
N LEU A 19 15.30 7.51 -13.11
CA LEU A 19 14.98 8.77 -12.44
C LEU A 19 14.76 9.94 -13.43
N LYS A 20 15.19 9.80 -14.70
CA LYS A 20 14.93 10.79 -15.76
C LYS A 20 13.51 10.67 -16.34
N ILE A 21 12.79 9.58 -16.04
CA ILE A 21 11.45 9.32 -16.57
C ILE A 21 10.42 10.08 -15.74
N LYS A 22 9.90 11.19 -16.29
CA LYS A 22 8.96 12.10 -15.59
C LYS A 22 7.71 11.39 -15.01
N ASN A 23 7.14 10.41 -15.73
CA ASN A 23 5.95 9.71 -15.25
C ASN A 23 6.22 8.89 -13.98
N LEU A 24 7.41 8.36 -13.78
CA LEU A 24 7.76 7.61 -12.57
C LEU A 24 7.71 8.49 -11.31
N TRP A 25 8.02 9.79 -11.41
CA TRP A 25 7.94 10.71 -10.28
C TRP A 25 6.51 10.93 -9.76
N PHE A 26 5.49 10.71 -10.58
CA PHE A 26 4.10 10.72 -10.14
C PHE A 26 3.63 9.38 -9.56
N ILE A 27 4.38 8.30 -9.82
CA ILE A 27 4.08 6.95 -9.35
C ILE A 27 4.84 6.65 -8.04
N PHE A 28 6.11 7.05 -7.92
CA PHE A 28 6.95 6.79 -6.75
C PHE A 28 6.33 7.18 -5.41
N PRO A 29 5.69 8.35 -5.23
CA PRO A 29 5.08 8.71 -3.95
C PRO A 29 3.99 7.73 -3.53
N LEU A 30 3.14 7.31 -4.47
CA LEU A 30 2.11 6.33 -4.17
C LEU A 30 2.72 4.94 -3.90
N VAL A 31 3.71 4.50 -4.67
CA VAL A 31 4.42 3.23 -4.43
C VAL A 31 5.05 3.20 -3.04
N LEU A 32 5.66 4.30 -2.61
CA LEU A 32 6.30 4.43 -1.28
C LEU A 32 5.29 4.23 -0.14
N ILE A 33 4.06 4.71 -0.31
CA ILE A 33 3.08 4.80 0.77
C ILE A 33 2.03 3.68 0.70
N HIS A 34 1.67 3.22 -0.49
CA HIS A 34 0.49 2.39 -0.72
C HIS A 34 0.46 1.10 0.12
N TYR A 35 1.59 0.40 0.20
CA TYR A 35 1.68 -0.86 0.94
C TYR A 35 1.87 -0.64 2.45
N ALA A 36 2.30 0.54 2.86
CA ALA A 36 2.63 0.85 4.25
C ALA A 36 1.45 0.70 5.23
N PRO A 37 0.21 1.19 4.95
CA PRO A 37 -0.93 1.00 5.83
C PRO A 37 -1.28 -0.47 6.03
N VAL A 38 -1.31 -1.25 4.94
CA VAL A 38 -1.66 -2.69 5.01
C VAL A 38 -0.61 -3.45 5.82
N ALA A 39 0.67 -3.26 5.51
CA ALA A 39 1.78 -3.91 6.20
C ALA A 39 1.88 -3.44 7.67
N GLY A 40 1.71 -2.15 7.91
CA GLY A 40 1.78 -1.56 9.24
C GLY A 40 0.63 -1.98 10.15
N ILE A 41 -0.61 -1.90 9.64
CA ILE A 41 -1.78 -2.29 10.43
C ILE A 41 -1.75 -3.79 10.70
N ARG A 42 -1.58 -4.63 9.67
CA ARG A 42 -1.56 -6.08 9.84
C ARG A 42 -0.39 -6.56 10.70
N GLY A 43 0.80 -6.01 10.51
CA GLY A 43 2.02 -6.52 11.13
C GLY A 43 2.33 -5.92 12.50
N LEU A 44 1.88 -4.70 12.78
CA LEU A 44 2.25 -3.98 13.99
C LEU A 44 1.04 -3.57 14.83
N TRP A 45 -0.05 -3.09 14.21
CA TRP A 45 -1.08 -2.38 14.94
C TRP A 45 -2.34 -3.18 15.23
N ILE A 46 -2.71 -4.19 14.42
CA ILE A 46 -3.97 -4.92 14.61
C ILE A 46 -4.04 -5.62 15.98
N GLY A 47 -2.92 -6.19 16.45
CA GLY A 47 -2.84 -6.85 17.74
C GLY A 47 -3.10 -5.90 18.91
N PRO A 48 -2.23 -4.89 19.10
CA PRO A 48 -2.43 -3.90 20.15
C PRO A 48 -3.80 -3.21 20.05
N TYR A 49 -4.24 -2.82 18.85
CA TYR A 49 -5.53 -2.15 18.65
C TYR A 49 -6.71 -3.00 19.12
N ILE A 50 -6.76 -4.28 18.74
CA ILE A 50 -7.85 -5.18 19.16
C ILE A 50 -7.84 -5.37 20.68
N ASN A 51 -6.68 -5.59 21.27
CA ASN A 51 -6.56 -5.80 22.70
C ASN A 51 -6.91 -4.55 23.51
N ASP A 52 -6.42 -3.38 23.10
CA ASP A 52 -6.64 -2.12 23.82
C ASP A 52 -8.05 -1.57 23.65
N THR A 53 -8.71 -1.87 22.49
CA THR A 53 -10.04 -1.34 22.19
C THR A 53 -11.15 -2.25 22.64
N PHE A 54 -10.98 -3.57 22.53
CA PHE A 54 -12.06 -4.54 22.77
C PHE A 54 -11.76 -5.50 23.94
N GLY A 55 -10.53 -5.57 24.44
CA GLY A 55 -10.16 -6.44 25.55
C GLY A 55 -10.52 -7.91 25.29
N GLU A 56 -11.27 -8.52 26.24
CA GLU A 56 -11.71 -9.91 26.12
C GLU A 56 -12.77 -10.14 25.04
N ASP A 57 -13.51 -9.12 24.63
CA ASP A 57 -14.51 -9.18 23.55
C ASP A 57 -13.83 -9.19 22.17
N GLY A 58 -12.53 -8.94 22.11
CA GLY A 58 -11.74 -8.90 20.88
C GLY A 58 -11.12 -10.26 20.53
N ASN A 59 -11.48 -10.81 19.37
CA ASN A 59 -10.84 -12.03 18.86
C ASN A 59 -9.75 -11.68 17.85
N LEU A 60 -8.51 -11.54 18.35
CA LEU A 60 -7.34 -11.21 17.53
C LEU A 60 -7.07 -12.25 16.42
N ALA A 61 -7.20 -13.53 16.73
CA ALA A 61 -6.98 -14.60 15.75
C ALA A 61 -7.99 -14.51 14.59
N PHE A 62 -9.26 -14.22 14.89
CA PHE A 62 -10.28 -14.01 13.87
C PHE A 62 -9.98 -12.76 13.02
N ALA A 63 -9.67 -11.63 13.64
CA ALA A 63 -9.39 -10.37 12.94
C ALA A 63 -8.20 -10.48 11.99
N THR A 64 -7.09 -11.07 12.46
CA THR A 64 -5.88 -11.25 11.64
C THR A 64 -6.06 -12.25 10.52
N THR A 65 -6.81 -13.33 10.77
CA THR A 65 -7.13 -14.36 9.75
C THR A 65 -8.06 -13.79 8.69
N ALA A 66 -9.14 -13.10 9.09
CA ALA A 66 -10.09 -12.48 8.18
C ALA A 66 -9.39 -11.45 7.26
N MET A 67 -8.56 -10.56 7.81
CA MET A 67 -7.78 -9.62 7.02
C MET A 67 -6.83 -10.35 6.05
N SER A 68 -6.15 -11.40 6.50
CA SER A 68 -5.22 -12.18 5.67
C SER A 68 -5.92 -12.89 4.51
N LEU A 69 -7.10 -13.50 4.75
CA LEU A 69 -7.91 -14.10 3.71
C LEU A 69 -8.40 -13.07 2.69
N SER A 70 -8.78 -11.87 3.16
CA SER A 70 -9.14 -10.74 2.28
C SER A 70 -7.96 -10.28 1.42
N MET A 71 -6.73 -10.26 1.97
CA MET A 71 -5.52 -9.96 1.19
C MET A 71 -5.28 -11.01 0.10
N ILE A 72 -5.45 -12.29 0.40
CA ILE A 72 -5.34 -13.37 -0.58
C ILE A 72 -6.38 -13.19 -1.68
N ALA A 73 -7.64 -12.98 -1.32
CA ALA A 73 -8.73 -12.73 -2.26
C ALA A 73 -8.45 -11.51 -3.14
N GLY A 74 -7.97 -10.40 -2.55
CA GLY A 74 -7.56 -9.21 -3.27
C GLY A 74 -6.45 -9.49 -4.28
N THR A 75 -5.42 -10.26 -3.91
CA THR A 75 -4.31 -10.61 -4.80
C THR A 75 -4.82 -11.34 -6.06
N PHE A 76 -5.73 -12.32 -5.89
CA PHE A 76 -6.32 -13.02 -7.03
C PHE A 76 -7.25 -12.13 -7.86
N ALA A 77 -8.04 -11.26 -7.21
CA ALA A 77 -8.96 -10.37 -7.90
C ALA A 77 -8.21 -9.34 -8.76
N TYR A 78 -7.15 -8.73 -8.25
CA TYR A 78 -6.37 -7.74 -8.97
C TYR A 78 -5.57 -8.32 -10.15
N GLY A 79 -5.27 -9.62 -10.14
CA GLY A 79 -4.48 -10.27 -11.19
C GLY A 79 -5.00 -10.03 -12.63
N PRO A 80 -6.28 -10.25 -12.94
CA PRO A 80 -6.84 -10.05 -14.26
C PRO A 80 -7.42 -8.65 -14.52
N MET A 81 -7.53 -7.78 -13.50
CA MET A 81 -8.33 -6.54 -13.57
C MET A 81 -7.86 -5.58 -14.67
N ASP A 82 -6.55 -5.41 -14.85
CA ASP A 82 -6.02 -4.49 -15.86
C ASP A 82 -6.41 -4.92 -17.30
N ARG A 83 -6.50 -6.23 -17.55
CA ARG A 83 -6.92 -6.78 -18.85
C ARG A 83 -8.43 -6.66 -19.04
N ILE A 84 -9.23 -6.85 -17.98
CA ILE A 84 -10.68 -6.81 -18.03
C ILE A 84 -11.15 -5.36 -18.24
N PHE A 85 -10.59 -4.40 -17.49
CA PHE A 85 -11.04 -3.00 -17.52
C PHE A 85 -10.22 -2.11 -18.46
N GLY A 86 -9.13 -2.61 -19.04
CA GLY A 86 -8.30 -1.84 -19.99
C GLY A 86 -7.60 -0.62 -19.36
N THR A 87 -7.37 -0.62 -18.05
CA THR A 87 -6.74 0.48 -17.32
C THR A 87 -6.00 -0.04 -16.09
N ARG A 88 -4.84 0.47 -15.80
CA ARG A 88 -4.12 0.24 -14.53
C ARG A 88 -4.34 1.39 -13.55
N LYS A 89 -4.25 2.59 -14.08
CA LYS A 89 -4.32 3.82 -13.27
C LYS A 89 -5.60 3.91 -12.45
N TRP A 90 -6.76 3.73 -13.08
CA TRP A 90 -8.04 3.93 -12.41
C TRP A 90 -8.38 2.83 -11.42
N ILE A 91 -7.96 1.59 -11.70
CA ILE A 91 -8.11 0.47 -10.75
C ILE A 91 -7.29 0.74 -9.48
N ILE A 92 -6.02 1.15 -9.63
CA ILE A 92 -5.15 1.51 -8.51
C ILE A 92 -5.72 2.70 -7.74
N PHE A 93 -6.18 3.73 -8.46
CA PHE A 93 -6.73 4.94 -7.85
C PHE A 93 -7.98 4.64 -7.01
N ILE A 94 -8.94 3.91 -7.57
CA ILE A 94 -10.19 3.54 -6.88
C ILE A 94 -9.87 2.64 -5.67
N GLY A 95 -9.06 1.61 -5.84
CA GLY A 95 -8.67 0.72 -4.74
C GLY A 95 -7.98 1.46 -3.60
N SER A 96 -7.04 2.34 -3.93
CA SER A 96 -6.35 3.15 -2.92
C SER A 96 -7.27 4.17 -2.24
N SER A 97 -8.25 4.73 -2.97
CA SER A 97 -9.27 5.62 -2.39
C SER A 97 -10.16 4.90 -1.38
N ILE A 98 -10.52 3.65 -1.68
CA ILE A 98 -11.27 2.79 -0.74
C ILE A 98 -10.41 2.48 0.49
N CYS A 99 -9.10 2.24 0.33
CA CYS A 99 -8.19 2.09 1.46
C CYS A 99 -8.16 3.34 2.35
N VAL A 100 -8.07 4.55 1.76
CA VAL A 100 -8.15 5.81 2.51
C VAL A 100 -9.45 5.88 3.31
N ALA A 101 -10.60 5.60 2.66
CA ALA A 101 -11.89 5.63 3.33
C ALA A 101 -11.99 4.61 4.49
N ALA A 102 -11.47 3.39 4.30
CA ALA A 102 -11.45 2.38 5.35
C ALA A 102 -10.58 2.81 6.56
N ILE A 103 -9.40 3.40 6.31
CA ILE A 103 -8.52 3.89 7.38
C ILE A 103 -9.13 5.09 8.10
N VAL A 104 -9.78 6.01 7.38
CA VAL A 104 -10.53 7.12 7.97
C VAL A 104 -11.69 6.59 8.81
N GLY A 105 -12.38 5.54 8.34
CA GLY A 105 -13.42 4.86 9.12
C GLY A 105 -12.88 4.32 10.46
N LEU A 106 -11.71 3.66 10.45
CA LEU A 106 -11.04 3.20 11.68
C LEU A 106 -10.67 4.35 12.63
N ALA A 107 -10.36 5.53 12.07
CA ALA A 107 -9.95 6.69 12.85
C ALA A 107 -11.11 7.46 13.48
N LEU A 108 -12.25 7.59 12.79
CA LEU A 108 -13.27 8.57 13.09
C LEU A 108 -14.62 7.99 13.49
N VAL A 109 -14.85 6.68 13.33
CA VAL A 109 -16.13 6.08 13.75
C VAL A 109 -16.18 6.03 15.28
N GLU A 110 -17.09 6.84 15.84
CA GLU A 110 -17.38 6.81 17.28
C GLU A 110 -18.01 5.45 17.66
N GLN A 111 -17.64 4.94 18.83
CA GLN A 111 -18.14 3.65 19.36
C GLN A 111 -18.02 2.51 18.34
N ILE A 112 -16.86 2.43 17.67
CA ILE A 112 -16.57 1.36 16.70
C ILE A 112 -16.72 -0.01 17.35
N THR A 113 -17.50 -0.89 16.73
CA THR A 113 -17.64 -2.27 17.20
C THR A 113 -16.54 -3.17 16.62
N PHE A 114 -16.30 -4.31 17.29
CA PHE A 114 -15.35 -5.30 16.79
C PHE A 114 -15.66 -5.74 15.34
N GLY A 115 -16.93 -6.00 15.01
CA GLY A 115 -17.34 -6.38 13.66
C GLY A 115 -17.06 -5.30 12.60
N ILE A 116 -17.30 -4.02 12.93
CA ILE A 116 -16.98 -2.91 12.03
C ILE A 116 -15.47 -2.80 11.83
N SER A 117 -14.67 -2.91 12.88
CA SER A 117 -13.20 -2.85 12.78
C SER A 117 -12.67 -3.97 11.90
N VAL A 118 -13.13 -5.21 12.09
CA VAL A 118 -12.72 -6.35 11.26
C VAL A 118 -13.14 -6.15 9.80
N SER A 119 -14.34 -5.63 9.55
CA SER A 119 -14.81 -5.35 8.19
C SER A 119 -13.91 -4.31 7.50
N LEU A 120 -13.53 -3.24 8.20
CA LEU A 120 -12.62 -2.21 7.67
C LEU A 120 -11.20 -2.77 7.44
N PHE A 121 -10.70 -3.65 8.32
CA PHE A 121 -9.44 -4.37 8.07
C PHE A 121 -9.51 -5.28 6.85
N CYS A 122 -10.64 -5.97 6.65
CA CYS A 122 -10.85 -6.79 5.46
C CYS A 122 -10.89 -5.93 4.17
N VAL A 123 -11.58 -4.80 4.20
CA VAL A 123 -11.61 -3.85 3.08
C VAL A 123 -10.20 -3.33 2.78
N LEU A 124 -9.47 -2.89 3.81
CA LEU A 124 -8.08 -2.45 3.65
C LEU A 124 -7.19 -3.57 3.11
N GLY A 125 -7.32 -4.78 3.63
CA GLY A 125 -6.60 -5.96 3.19
C GLY A 125 -6.84 -6.26 1.70
N PHE A 126 -8.11 -6.31 1.28
CA PHE A 126 -8.48 -6.61 -0.10
C PHE A 126 -7.98 -5.56 -1.08
N PHE A 127 -8.34 -4.30 -0.86
CA PHE A 127 -8.03 -3.21 -1.80
C PHE A 127 -6.56 -2.80 -1.76
N GLY A 128 -5.87 -3.00 -0.66
CA GLY A 128 -4.43 -2.78 -0.56
C GLY A 128 -3.57 -3.74 -1.39
N MET A 129 -4.15 -4.85 -1.89
CA MET A 129 -3.47 -5.79 -2.77
C MET A 129 -3.39 -5.34 -4.23
N SER A 130 -3.73 -4.10 -4.55
CA SER A 130 -3.43 -3.49 -5.87
C SER A 130 -1.93 -3.21 -6.09
N TYR A 131 -1.08 -3.48 -5.11
CA TYR A 131 0.36 -3.29 -5.15
C TYR A 131 1.07 -3.92 -6.37
N PRO A 132 0.84 -5.20 -6.76
CA PRO A 132 1.48 -5.77 -7.95
C PRO A 132 1.09 -5.04 -9.24
N LEU A 133 -0.16 -4.56 -9.32
CA LEU A 133 -0.65 -3.77 -10.45
C LEU A 133 0.07 -2.42 -10.54
N MET A 134 0.39 -1.82 -9.39
CA MET A 134 1.17 -0.58 -9.33
C MET A 134 2.61 -0.77 -9.81
N ILE A 135 3.25 -1.89 -9.46
CA ILE A 135 4.56 -2.26 -10.00
C ILE A 135 4.49 -2.45 -11.51
N ALA A 136 3.45 -3.14 -12.02
CA ALA A 136 3.23 -3.30 -13.44
C ALA A 136 3.01 -1.96 -14.15
N HIS A 137 2.25 -1.04 -13.55
CA HIS A 137 2.04 0.31 -14.09
C HIS A 137 3.34 1.11 -14.15
N GLY A 138 4.14 1.13 -13.09
CA GLY A 138 5.46 1.81 -13.10
C GLY A 138 6.41 1.20 -14.14
N ARG A 139 6.45 -0.13 -14.23
CA ARG A 139 7.27 -0.85 -15.20
C ARG A 139 6.93 -0.49 -16.65
N SER A 140 5.67 -0.24 -16.99
CA SER A 140 5.24 0.09 -18.35
C SER A 140 5.86 1.38 -18.91
N PHE A 141 6.44 2.23 -18.06
CA PHE A 141 7.17 3.43 -18.47
C PHE A 141 8.67 3.20 -18.68
N SER A 142 9.18 2.04 -18.29
CA SER A 142 10.60 1.76 -18.43
C SER A 142 10.94 1.19 -19.83
N PRO A 143 12.11 1.50 -20.40
CA PRO A 143 12.63 0.80 -21.55
C PRO A 143 12.86 -0.70 -21.25
N ASP A 144 12.73 -1.56 -22.26
CA ASP A 144 12.83 -3.02 -22.10
C ASP A 144 14.12 -3.47 -21.39
N HIS A 145 15.27 -2.85 -21.74
CA HIS A 145 16.56 -3.17 -21.13
C HIS A 145 16.69 -2.74 -19.66
N LEU A 146 15.79 -1.90 -19.14
CA LEU A 146 15.74 -1.43 -17.74
C LEU A 146 14.59 -2.04 -16.94
N THR A 147 13.74 -2.86 -17.54
CA THR A 147 12.54 -3.41 -16.90
C THR A 147 12.83 -4.07 -15.55
N GLY A 148 13.83 -4.95 -15.46
CA GLY A 148 14.20 -5.61 -14.20
C GLY A 148 14.64 -4.60 -13.13
N ARG A 149 15.45 -3.60 -13.52
CA ARG A 149 15.90 -2.54 -12.59
C ARG A 149 14.75 -1.64 -12.13
N CYS A 150 13.79 -1.35 -13.01
CA CYS A 150 12.60 -0.59 -12.67
C CYS A 150 11.76 -1.33 -11.62
N VAL A 151 11.50 -2.62 -11.82
CA VAL A 151 10.78 -3.46 -10.84
C VAL A 151 11.50 -3.48 -9.49
N THR A 152 12.83 -3.66 -9.50
CA THR A 152 13.62 -3.64 -8.26
C THR A 152 13.54 -2.29 -7.56
N LEU A 153 13.63 -1.18 -8.29
CA LEU A 153 13.54 0.19 -7.76
C LEU A 153 12.16 0.44 -7.13
N LEU A 154 11.09 0.08 -7.82
CA LEU A 154 9.72 0.21 -7.30
C LEU A 154 9.50 -0.64 -6.04
N ASN A 155 9.98 -1.88 -6.03
CA ASN A 155 9.90 -2.74 -4.84
C ASN A 155 10.72 -2.17 -3.66
N MET A 156 11.89 -1.61 -3.93
CA MET A 156 12.70 -0.95 -2.90
C MET A 156 11.94 0.24 -2.27
N PHE A 157 11.27 1.05 -3.08
CA PHE A 157 10.43 2.15 -2.58
C PHE A 157 9.26 1.62 -1.74
N ALA A 158 8.57 0.57 -2.19
CA ALA A 158 7.42 0.02 -1.49
C ALA A 158 7.80 -0.61 -0.13
N ILE A 159 8.82 -1.46 -0.12
CA ILE A 159 9.26 -2.15 1.10
C ILE A 159 9.96 -1.15 2.05
N GLY A 160 10.82 -0.29 1.51
CA GLY A 160 11.45 0.78 2.28
C GLY A 160 10.44 1.76 2.85
N GLY A 161 9.41 2.09 2.06
CA GLY A 161 8.28 2.88 2.51
C GLY A 161 7.51 2.21 3.64
N ALA A 162 7.17 0.93 3.51
CA ALA A 162 6.50 0.20 4.59
C ALA A 162 7.30 0.25 5.90
N ALA A 163 8.61 0.00 5.85
CA ALA A 163 9.49 0.09 7.03
C ALA A 163 9.53 1.51 7.63
N LEU A 164 9.67 2.53 6.78
CA LEU A 164 9.68 3.93 7.20
C LEU A 164 8.38 4.32 7.90
N PHE A 165 7.24 4.00 7.28
CA PHE A 165 5.93 4.35 7.82
C PHE A 165 5.58 3.57 9.08
N GLN A 166 6.01 2.31 9.21
CA GLN A 166 5.91 1.56 10.48
C GLN A 166 6.70 2.24 11.59
N PHE A 167 7.95 2.63 11.31
CA PHE A 167 8.76 3.36 12.28
C PHE A 167 8.12 4.70 12.69
N LEU A 168 7.66 5.49 11.73
CA LEU A 168 7.02 6.78 11.99
C LEU A 168 5.71 6.61 12.75
N SER A 169 4.88 5.62 12.42
CA SER A 169 3.63 5.35 13.16
C SER A 169 3.90 4.99 14.61
N GLY A 170 4.97 4.22 14.89
CA GLY A 170 5.39 3.93 16.25
C GLY A 170 5.83 5.18 17.03
N LYS A 171 6.53 6.10 16.37
CA LYS A 171 6.91 7.40 16.95
C LYS A 171 5.69 8.27 17.26
N ILE A 172 4.74 8.36 16.32
CA ILE A 172 3.50 9.12 16.49
C ILE A 172 2.69 8.56 17.65
N PHE A 173 2.50 7.25 17.72
CA PHE A 173 1.78 6.59 18.81
C PHE A 173 2.38 6.93 20.18
N ARG A 174 3.71 6.74 20.31
CA ARG A 174 4.42 7.06 21.55
C ARG A 174 4.30 8.53 21.93
N PHE A 175 4.57 9.43 20.98
CA PHE A 175 4.49 10.88 21.22
C PHE A 175 3.10 11.31 21.68
N THR A 176 2.04 10.73 21.10
CA THR A 176 0.66 11.03 21.49
C THR A 176 0.40 10.58 22.93
N LEU A 177 0.86 9.40 23.34
CA LEU A 177 0.72 8.95 24.72
C LEU A 177 1.55 9.79 25.70
N GLU A 178 2.79 10.13 25.36
CA GLU A 178 3.67 10.99 26.18
C GLU A 178 3.11 12.39 26.38
N SER A 179 2.27 12.89 25.45
CA SER A 179 1.54 14.15 25.60
C SER A 179 0.35 14.08 26.57
N GLY A 180 0.06 12.92 27.15
CA GLY A 180 -1.07 12.71 28.07
C GLY A 180 -2.40 12.40 27.38
N ALA A 181 -2.41 12.18 26.06
CA ALA A 181 -3.60 11.78 25.33
C ALA A 181 -3.97 10.30 25.58
N SER A 182 -5.23 9.96 25.33
CA SER A 182 -5.72 8.58 25.50
C SER A 182 -5.14 7.63 24.45
N THR A 183 -5.14 6.33 24.75
CA THR A 183 -4.75 5.27 23.81
C THR A 183 -5.59 5.32 22.53
N SER A 184 -6.89 5.59 22.64
CA SER A 184 -7.79 5.78 21.49
C SER A 184 -7.32 6.95 20.61
N ALA A 185 -6.95 8.09 21.18
CA ALA A 185 -6.40 9.22 20.44
C ALA A 185 -5.09 8.87 19.74
N ALA A 186 -4.27 8.03 20.35
CA ALA A 186 -3.03 7.57 19.72
C ALA A 186 -3.30 6.68 18.49
N TYR A 187 -4.29 5.78 18.55
CA TYR A 187 -4.73 5.01 17.35
C TYR A 187 -5.31 5.92 16.28
N THR A 188 -6.16 6.87 16.65
CA THR A 188 -6.69 7.87 15.71
C THR A 188 -5.54 8.61 14.99
N ALA A 189 -4.53 9.05 15.73
CA ALA A 189 -3.37 9.75 15.16
C ALA A 189 -2.62 8.92 14.13
N ILE A 190 -2.34 7.64 14.39
CA ILE A 190 -1.64 6.78 13.42
C ILE A 190 -2.51 6.44 12.21
N PHE A 191 -3.81 6.22 12.39
CA PHE A 191 -4.72 5.98 11.26
C PHE A 191 -4.83 7.23 10.37
N LEU A 192 -4.99 8.41 10.95
CA LEU A 192 -5.00 9.66 10.19
C LEU A 192 -3.66 9.93 9.50
N PHE A 193 -2.54 9.59 10.12
CA PHE A 193 -1.23 9.66 9.50
C PHE A 193 -1.14 8.76 8.25
N TYR A 194 -1.58 7.51 8.32
CA TYR A 194 -1.62 6.62 7.16
C TYR A 194 -2.60 7.12 6.09
N ALA A 195 -3.81 7.54 6.48
CA ALA A 195 -4.82 8.02 5.55
C ALA A 195 -4.37 9.28 4.80
N SER A 196 -3.85 10.29 5.52
CA SER A 196 -3.37 11.55 4.94
C SER A 196 -2.18 11.33 4.00
N SER A 197 -1.24 10.49 4.41
CA SER A 197 -0.09 10.15 3.58
C SER A 197 -0.52 9.45 2.29
N LEU A 198 -1.41 8.45 2.38
CA LEU A 198 -1.93 7.74 1.21
C LEU A 198 -2.73 8.68 0.30
N PHE A 199 -3.53 9.58 0.87
CA PHE A 199 -4.27 10.60 0.12
C PHE A 199 -3.35 11.54 -0.66
N ILE A 200 -2.25 12.02 -0.03
CA ILE A 200 -1.24 12.84 -0.71
C ILE A 200 -0.63 12.07 -1.89
N GLY A 201 -0.27 10.80 -1.67
CA GLY A 201 0.23 9.92 -2.74
C GLY A 201 -0.75 9.78 -3.90
N LEU A 202 -2.05 9.64 -3.60
CA LEU A 202 -3.13 9.57 -4.60
C LEU A 202 -3.27 10.85 -5.42
N VAL A 203 -3.22 12.02 -4.77
CA VAL A 203 -3.32 13.32 -5.45
C VAL A 203 -2.15 13.50 -6.45
N LEU A 204 -0.94 13.12 -6.05
CA LEU A 204 0.22 13.16 -6.95
C LEU A 204 0.08 12.15 -8.09
N TYR A 205 -0.44 10.96 -7.80
CA TYR A 205 -0.64 9.90 -8.78
C TYR A 205 -1.66 10.25 -9.87
N LEU A 206 -2.63 11.14 -9.61
CA LEU A 206 -3.56 11.62 -10.62
C LEU A 206 -2.86 12.22 -11.86
N LYS A 207 -1.65 12.77 -11.69
CA LYS A 207 -0.84 13.31 -12.79
C LYS A 207 -0.13 12.24 -13.62
N ALA A 208 -0.05 10.99 -13.15
CA ALA A 208 0.50 9.89 -13.93
C ALA A 208 -0.39 9.59 -15.14
N ARG A 209 0.22 9.26 -16.27
CA ARG A 209 -0.52 8.79 -17.46
C ARG A 209 -0.96 7.35 -17.23
N ASP A 210 -2.13 6.99 -17.75
CA ASP A 210 -2.52 5.58 -17.80
C ASP A 210 -1.77 4.88 -18.95
N ARG A 211 -1.18 3.73 -18.65
CA ARG A 211 -0.46 2.92 -19.63
C ARG A 211 -0.56 1.45 -19.26
N LEU A 212 -0.94 0.62 -20.23
CA LEU A 212 -0.99 -0.83 -20.06
C LEU A 212 0.36 -1.49 -20.37
N ASP A 213 0.97 -1.15 -21.52
CA ASP A 213 2.31 -1.63 -21.97
C ASP A 213 2.98 -0.58 -22.87
#